data_cdd75552ff125cb698a0f921e1066ca4
#
_entry.id   cdd75552ff125cb698a0f921e1066ca4
#
_cell.length_a   1.000
_cell.length_b   1.000
_cell.length_c   1.000
_cell.angle_alpha   90.00
_cell.angle_beta   90.00
_cell.angle_gamma   90.00
#
_symmetry.space_group_name_H-M   'P 1'
#
loop_
_entity.id
_entity.type
_entity.pdbx_description
1 polymer ?
#
loop_
_entity_poly.entity_id
_entity_poly.type
_entity_poly.pdbx_seq_one_letter_code
_entity_poly.pdbx_strand_id
1 'polypeptide(L)'
;TQIEIDLEQLKMDGFEISNVFADFSSFRSIIQLNTLNADLFGGYADVTGLVNLQRNIPRSELKINLHKINLSSMLHSITDNSDTNGSLNMDLNIAFNGIDLENLLNSAVGSGAISVMQPLYSEINLEQTLCSAVTFLGGSRSSKKWPTGTLLQDLSAELEVQSGSLMVRELISGTENIDLHLHGAVDIRSRDYQFLLKARLKDPSNAQDSCFNKLSKNSQDIPFTCRGNMSAMSPPICFPDIDVLGGVIKNKVLSDLLRKLSDL
;
A
#
# COMPACT_ATOMS: atom_id res chain seq x y z
N THR A 1 -31.77 -13.73 -20.19
CA THR A 1 -31.91 -14.48 -18.91
C THR A 1 -31.39 -13.62 -17.79
N GLN A 2 -32.09 -13.60 -16.66
CA GLN A 2 -31.68 -12.95 -15.43
C GLN A 2 -31.53 -14.00 -14.34
N ILE A 3 -30.54 -13.86 -13.48
CA ILE A 3 -30.23 -14.75 -12.36
C ILE A 3 -29.89 -13.87 -11.15
N GLU A 4 -30.59 -14.10 -10.06
CA GLU A 4 -30.31 -13.48 -8.78
C GLU A 4 -29.80 -14.55 -7.81
N ILE A 5 -28.79 -14.20 -7.04
CA ILE A 5 -28.17 -15.05 -6.01
C ILE A 5 -28.20 -14.25 -4.72
N ASP A 6 -28.72 -14.85 -3.66
CA ASP A 6 -28.76 -14.28 -2.32
C ASP A 6 -28.19 -15.34 -1.36
N LEU A 7 -27.09 -15.01 -0.67
CA LEU A 7 -26.41 -15.90 0.27
C LEU A 7 -26.18 -15.14 1.59
N GLU A 8 -26.65 -15.69 2.69
CA GLU A 8 -26.43 -15.11 4.01
C GLU A 8 -24.93 -15.10 4.39
N GLN A 9 -24.24 -16.21 4.05
CA GLN A 9 -22.83 -16.38 4.45
C GLN A 9 -22.08 -17.28 3.48
N LEU A 10 -20.86 -16.89 3.15
CA LEU A 10 -19.88 -17.67 2.41
C LEU A 10 -18.57 -17.70 3.20
N LYS A 11 -18.13 -18.89 3.61
CA LYS A 11 -16.84 -19.07 4.28
C LYS A 11 -15.80 -19.53 3.27
N MET A 12 -14.69 -18.80 3.24
CA MET A 12 -13.51 -19.13 2.45
C MET A 12 -12.31 -19.24 3.39
N ASP A 13 -11.26 -19.91 2.95
CA ASP A 13 -10.03 -20.07 3.74
C ASP A 13 -9.48 -18.70 4.17
N GLY A 14 -9.59 -18.42 5.47
CA GLY A 14 -9.05 -17.21 6.09
C GLY A 14 -10.02 -16.03 6.25
N PHE A 15 -11.20 -16.00 5.61
CA PHE A 15 -12.17 -14.92 5.77
C PHE A 15 -13.63 -15.34 5.53
N GLU A 16 -14.51 -14.54 6.04
CA GLU A 16 -15.96 -14.70 5.94
C GLU A 16 -16.56 -13.53 5.16
N ILE A 17 -17.41 -13.86 4.21
CA ILE A 17 -18.20 -12.90 3.44
C ILE A 17 -19.67 -13.13 3.83
N SER A 18 -20.40 -12.08 4.11
CA SER A 18 -21.82 -12.15 4.47
C SER A 18 -22.68 -11.22 3.62
N ASN A 19 -23.99 -11.43 3.67
CA ASN A 19 -24.98 -10.62 2.95
C ASN A 19 -24.64 -10.48 1.45
N VAL A 20 -24.29 -11.60 0.82
CA VAL A 20 -23.90 -11.62 -0.60
C VAL A 20 -25.16 -11.58 -1.47
N PHE A 21 -25.31 -10.49 -2.20
CA PHE A 21 -26.34 -10.36 -3.24
C PHE A 21 -25.70 -10.16 -4.60
N ALA A 22 -26.08 -10.95 -5.59
CA ALA A 22 -25.61 -10.80 -6.97
C ALA A 22 -26.75 -10.89 -7.97
N ASP A 23 -26.83 -9.95 -8.89
CA ASP A 23 -27.76 -9.93 -10.02
C ASP A 23 -26.97 -9.96 -11.33
N PHE A 24 -27.28 -10.99 -12.13
CA PHE A 24 -26.70 -11.22 -13.44
C PHE A 24 -27.75 -11.15 -14.52
N SER A 25 -27.41 -10.58 -15.65
CA SER A 25 -28.17 -10.68 -16.87
C SER A 25 -27.33 -11.21 -18.01
N SER A 26 -27.96 -11.92 -18.98
CA SER A 26 -27.25 -12.40 -20.15
C SER A 26 -28.06 -12.14 -21.43
N PHE A 27 -27.34 -11.63 -22.45
CA PHE A 27 -27.90 -11.38 -23.78
C PHE A 27 -26.80 -11.51 -24.85
N ARG A 28 -27.07 -12.30 -25.91
CA ARG A 28 -26.20 -12.46 -27.08
C ARG A 28 -24.72 -12.72 -26.73
N SER A 29 -24.48 -13.71 -25.84
CA SER A 29 -23.12 -14.06 -25.38
C SER A 29 -22.37 -12.95 -24.61
N ILE A 30 -23.09 -11.98 -24.06
CA ILE A 30 -22.61 -11.05 -23.07
C ILE A 30 -23.27 -11.43 -21.75
N ILE A 31 -22.44 -11.64 -20.73
CA ILE A 31 -22.88 -11.80 -19.34
C ILE A 31 -22.59 -10.49 -18.64
N GLN A 32 -23.60 -9.88 -18.05
CA GLN A 32 -23.46 -8.66 -17.27
C GLN A 32 -23.71 -8.98 -15.79
N LEU A 33 -22.77 -8.58 -14.96
CA LEU A 33 -22.93 -8.46 -13.53
C LEU A 33 -23.53 -7.08 -13.25
N ASN A 34 -24.84 -7.03 -13.05
CA ASN A 34 -25.55 -5.78 -12.79
C ASN A 34 -25.15 -5.22 -11.44
N THR A 35 -25.04 -6.08 -10.42
CA THR A 35 -24.49 -5.77 -9.12
C THR A 35 -24.03 -7.04 -8.41
N LEU A 36 -22.98 -6.92 -7.60
CA LEU A 36 -22.61 -7.86 -6.54
C LEU A 36 -22.26 -7.03 -5.33
N ASN A 37 -23.04 -7.19 -4.28
CA ASN A 37 -22.83 -6.56 -2.99
C ASN A 37 -22.47 -7.63 -1.96
N ALA A 38 -21.53 -7.33 -1.07
CA ALA A 38 -21.17 -8.23 0.01
C ALA A 38 -20.53 -7.47 1.18
N ASP A 39 -20.76 -7.95 2.38
CA ASP A 39 -20.06 -7.48 3.57
C ASP A 39 -18.79 -8.32 3.79
N LEU A 40 -17.66 -7.66 3.98
CA LEU A 40 -16.39 -8.30 4.23
C LEU A 40 -15.47 -7.41 5.07
N PHE A 41 -14.71 -8.01 5.97
CA PHE A 41 -13.75 -7.30 6.83
C PHE A 41 -14.33 -6.07 7.56
N GLY A 42 -15.60 -6.13 7.98
CA GLY A 42 -16.28 -5.03 8.68
C GLY A 42 -16.68 -3.84 7.81
N GLY A 43 -16.46 -3.91 6.51
CA GLY A 43 -16.93 -2.98 5.49
C GLY A 43 -17.77 -3.69 4.45
N TYR A 44 -17.91 -3.12 3.27
CA TYR A 44 -18.65 -3.74 2.17
C TYR A 44 -17.97 -3.54 0.82
N ALA A 45 -18.27 -4.46 -0.10
CA ALA A 45 -17.88 -4.41 -1.50
C ALA A 45 -19.10 -4.20 -2.39
N ASP A 46 -18.91 -3.41 -3.44
CA ASP A 46 -19.82 -3.27 -4.57
C ASP A 46 -19.06 -3.55 -5.86
N VAL A 47 -19.53 -4.50 -6.65
CA VAL A 47 -18.88 -4.91 -7.90
C VAL A 47 -19.90 -4.92 -9.03
N THR A 48 -19.56 -4.30 -10.15
CA THR A 48 -20.28 -4.39 -11.40
C THR A 48 -19.34 -4.82 -12.51
N GLY A 49 -19.89 -5.36 -13.62
CA GLY A 49 -19.00 -5.72 -14.71
C GLY A 49 -19.69 -6.44 -15.86
N LEU A 50 -18.88 -6.85 -16.81
CA LEU A 50 -19.35 -7.62 -17.96
C LEU A 50 -18.30 -8.62 -18.43
N VAL A 51 -18.77 -9.72 -19.03
CA VAL A 51 -17.94 -10.69 -19.75
C VAL A 51 -18.50 -10.82 -21.18
N ASN A 52 -17.66 -10.49 -22.15
CA ASN A 52 -17.99 -10.61 -23.56
C ASN A 52 -17.43 -11.93 -24.13
N LEU A 53 -18.32 -12.88 -24.40
CA LEU A 53 -18.02 -14.21 -24.96
C LEU A 53 -18.15 -14.26 -26.49
N GLN A 54 -18.44 -13.14 -27.17
CA GLN A 54 -18.54 -13.12 -28.63
C GLN A 54 -17.18 -13.19 -29.33
N ARG A 55 -16.11 -12.97 -28.59
CA ARG A 55 -14.72 -13.02 -29.07
C ARG A 55 -14.16 -14.43 -28.89
N ASN A 56 -13.17 -14.79 -29.71
CA ASN A 56 -12.43 -16.05 -29.55
C ASN A 56 -11.75 -16.14 -28.18
N ILE A 57 -11.30 -15.01 -27.66
CA ILE A 57 -10.77 -14.87 -26.30
C ILE A 57 -11.76 -13.98 -25.54
N PRO A 58 -12.42 -14.48 -24.49
CA PRO A 58 -13.33 -13.71 -23.67
C PRO A 58 -12.64 -12.46 -23.10
N ARG A 59 -13.37 -11.34 -23.07
CA ARG A 59 -12.95 -10.11 -22.42
C ARG A 59 -13.87 -9.80 -21.26
N SER A 60 -13.28 -9.55 -20.11
CA SER A 60 -13.99 -9.15 -18.89
C SER A 60 -13.60 -7.73 -18.49
N GLU A 61 -14.57 -6.99 -17.97
CA GLU A 61 -14.39 -5.66 -17.41
C GLU A 61 -15.12 -5.62 -16.07
N LEU A 62 -14.42 -5.21 -15.02
CA LEU A 62 -14.96 -5.10 -13.67
C LEU A 62 -14.71 -3.70 -13.10
N LYS A 63 -15.71 -3.20 -12.40
CA LYS A 63 -15.58 -2.06 -11.50
C LYS A 63 -15.81 -2.57 -10.09
N ILE A 64 -14.83 -2.34 -9.22
CA ILE A 64 -14.78 -2.82 -7.84
C ILE A 64 -14.70 -1.60 -6.93
N ASN A 65 -15.63 -1.47 -6.01
CA ASN A 65 -15.61 -0.45 -4.98
C ASN A 65 -15.59 -1.15 -3.61
N LEU A 66 -14.62 -0.82 -2.79
CA LEU A 66 -14.53 -1.28 -1.40
C LEU A 66 -14.73 -0.09 -0.47
N HIS A 67 -15.54 -0.27 0.56
CA HIS A 67 -15.90 0.80 1.48
C HIS A 67 -15.69 0.37 2.92
N LYS A 68 -14.92 1.17 3.65
CA LYS A 68 -14.66 1.02 5.10
C LYS A 68 -14.14 -0.36 5.50
N ILE A 69 -13.34 -0.98 4.62
CA ILE A 69 -12.70 -2.27 4.91
C ILE A 69 -11.73 -2.10 6.07
N ASN A 70 -11.84 -2.93 7.09
CA ASN A 70 -10.90 -2.97 8.19
C ASN A 70 -9.56 -3.53 7.70
N LEU A 71 -8.53 -2.67 7.66
CA LEU A 71 -7.22 -3.00 7.09
C LEU A 71 -6.53 -4.13 7.86
N SER A 72 -6.62 -4.14 9.19
CA SER A 72 -6.04 -5.20 10.03
C SER A 72 -6.65 -6.56 9.72
N SER A 73 -7.99 -6.65 9.66
CA SER A 73 -8.69 -7.89 9.35
C SER A 73 -8.35 -8.40 7.94
N MET A 74 -8.28 -7.50 6.96
CA MET A 74 -7.90 -7.85 5.59
C MET A 74 -6.45 -8.33 5.52
N LEU A 75 -5.50 -7.64 6.12
CA LEU A 75 -4.09 -8.02 6.10
C LEU A 75 -3.87 -9.34 6.84
N HIS A 76 -4.51 -9.55 7.97
CA HIS A 76 -4.42 -10.81 8.72
C HIS A 76 -4.87 -12.02 7.89
N SER A 77 -5.89 -11.87 7.04
CA SER A 77 -6.35 -12.95 6.16
C SER A 77 -5.38 -13.29 5.02
N ILE A 78 -4.47 -12.37 4.68
CA ILE A 78 -3.57 -12.49 3.53
C ILE A 78 -2.12 -12.79 3.97
N THR A 79 -1.68 -12.27 5.12
CA THR A 79 -0.25 -12.20 5.47
C THR A 79 0.10 -12.64 6.89
N ASP A 80 -0.78 -13.16 7.71
CA ASP A 80 -0.57 -13.39 9.16
C ASP A 80 -0.09 -12.15 9.95
N ASN A 81 0.01 -10.99 9.31
CA ASN A 81 0.46 -9.74 9.92
C ASN A 81 -0.73 -8.80 10.14
N SER A 82 -0.98 -8.43 11.39
CA SER A 82 -2.10 -7.57 11.80
C SER A 82 -1.66 -6.21 12.38
N ASP A 83 -0.39 -5.85 12.21
CA ASP A 83 0.19 -4.69 12.91
C ASP A 83 -0.19 -3.33 12.31
N THR A 84 -0.96 -3.37 11.23
CA THR A 84 -1.47 -2.16 10.56
C THR A 84 -2.98 -2.06 10.73
N ASN A 85 -3.45 -0.98 11.30
CA ASN A 85 -4.87 -0.65 11.44
C ASN A 85 -5.25 0.49 10.50
N GLY A 86 -6.53 0.65 10.27
CA GLY A 86 -7.09 1.73 9.45
C GLY A 86 -8.37 1.30 8.74
N SER A 87 -9.05 2.25 8.12
CA SER A 87 -10.24 2.01 7.31
C SER A 87 -9.92 2.28 5.84
N LEU A 88 -9.94 1.23 5.02
CA LEU A 88 -9.61 1.27 3.60
C LEU A 88 -10.87 1.52 2.75
N ASN A 89 -10.76 2.46 1.81
CA ASN A 89 -11.65 2.55 0.66
C ASN A 89 -10.83 2.34 -0.62
N MET A 90 -11.44 1.73 -1.63
CA MET A 90 -10.80 1.47 -2.92
C MET A 90 -11.82 1.59 -4.05
N ASP A 91 -11.42 2.24 -5.13
CA ASP A 91 -12.10 2.22 -6.42
C ASP A 91 -11.14 1.64 -7.45
N LEU A 92 -11.53 0.57 -8.14
CA LEU A 92 -10.71 -0.09 -9.14
C LEU A 92 -11.54 -0.43 -10.37
N ASN A 93 -11.08 0.01 -11.55
CA ASN A 93 -11.58 -0.40 -12.84
C ASN A 93 -10.53 -1.29 -13.50
N ILE A 94 -10.87 -2.51 -13.84
CA ILE A 94 -9.94 -3.47 -14.42
C ILE A 94 -10.58 -4.23 -15.59
N ALA A 95 -9.81 -4.45 -16.64
CA ALA A 95 -10.17 -5.27 -17.78
C ALA A 95 -9.12 -6.35 -18.01
N PHE A 96 -9.55 -7.53 -18.43
CA PHE A 96 -8.66 -8.65 -18.71
C PHE A 96 -9.24 -9.56 -19.79
N ASN A 97 -8.38 -10.37 -20.41
CA ASN A 97 -8.76 -11.31 -21.46
C ASN A 97 -8.35 -12.72 -21.06
N GLY A 98 -9.14 -13.72 -21.47
CA GLY A 98 -8.90 -15.13 -21.18
C GLY A 98 -9.85 -15.69 -20.14
N ILE A 99 -9.60 -16.95 -19.77
CA ILE A 99 -10.40 -17.71 -18.80
C ILE A 99 -9.54 -18.38 -17.72
N ASP A 100 -8.25 -18.51 -17.96
CA ASP A 100 -7.30 -19.05 -17.00
C ASP A 100 -6.51 -17.94 -16.29
N LEU A 101 -6.06 -18.23 -15.08
CA LEU A 101 -5.44 -17.24 -14.21
C LEU A 101 -4.21 -16.57 -14.84
N GLU A 102 -3.41 -17.33 -15.58
CA GLU A 102 -2.20 -16.79 -16.21
C GLU A 102 -2.54 -15.75 -17.29
N ASN A 103 -3.49 -16.06 -18.18
CA ASN A 103 -3.96 -15.13 -19.20
C ASN A 103 -4.66 -13.92 -18.59
N LEU A 104 -5.47 -14.11 -17.54
CA LEU A 104 -6.11 -13.01 -16.81
C LEU A 104 -5.07 -12.06 -16.26
N LEU A 105 -4.05 -12.55 -15.52
CA LEU A 105 -3.00 -11.72 -14.95
C LEU A 105 -2.16 -11.02 -16.03
N ASN A 106 -1.77 -11.74 -17.10
CA ASN A 106 -0.93 -11.18 -18.16
C ASN A 106 -1.62 -10.11 -18.98
N SER A 107 -2.94 -10.19 -19.13
CA SER A 107 -3.73 -9.25 -19.91
C SER A 107 -4.41 -8.17 -19.09
N ALA A 108 -4.29 -8.23 -17.76
CA ALA A 108 -4.92 -7.27 -16.85
C ALA A 108 -4.41 -5.87 -17.12
N VAL A 109 -5.35 -4.95 -17.34
CA VAL A 109 -5.11 -3.50 -17.44
C VAL A 109 -6.19 -2.79 -16.64
N GLY A 110 -5.78 -1.78 -15.89
CA GLY A 110 -6.75 -1.09 -15.05
C GLY A 110 -6.15 0.13 -14.35
N SER A 111 -7.02 0.87 -13.70
CA SER A 111 -6.63 2.00 -12.86
C SER A 111 -7.59 2.13 -11.70
N GLY A 112 -7.11 2.71 -10.61
CA GLY A 112 -7.90 2.89 -9.43
C GLY A 112 -7.26 3.84 -8.44
N ALA A 113 -7.94 4.01 -7.32
CA ALA A 113 -7.44 4.79 -6.20
C ALA A 113 -7.73 4.05 -4.90
N ILE A 114 -6.86 4.21 -3.94
CA ILE A 114 -7.09 3.78 -2.57
C ILE A 114 -6.98 4.96 -1.62
N SER A 115 -7.74 4.90 -0.54
CA SER A 115 -7.55 5.78 0.61
C SER A 115 -7.64 4.96 1.89
N VAL A 116 -6.80 5.29 2.87
CA VAL A 116 -6.84 4.69 4.20
C VAL A 116 -6.94 5.81 5.21
N MET A 117 -8.00 5.79 6.00
CA MET A 117 -8.20 6.74 7.08
C MET A 117 -7.44 6.30 8.32
N GLN A 118 -6.63 7.21 8.87
CA GLN A 118 -5.88 7.04 10.11
C GLN A 118 -5.10 5.73 10.20
N PRO A 119 -4.24 5.40 9.21
CA PRO A 119 -3.46 4.17 9.27
C PRO A 119 -2.48 4.23 10.44
N LEU A 120 -2.54 3.19 11.29
CA LEU A 120 -1.61 2.99 12.40
C LEU A 120 -0.72 1.79 12.09
N TYR A 121 0.57 2.01 12.03
CA TYR A 121 1.58 0.96 11.94
C TYR A 121 2.24 0.77 13.30
N SER A 122 1.98 -0.37 13.94
CA SER A 122 2.28 -0.57 15.36
C SER A 122 3.74 -0.93 15.65
N GLU A 123 4.46 -1.52 14.70
CA GLU A 123 5.81 -2.04 14.93
C GLU A 123 6.91 -0.98 15.01
N ILE A 124 6.81 0.08 14.22
CA ILE A 124 7.88 1.07 14.07
C ILE A 124 7.34 2.48 14.28
N ASN A 125 8.03 3.26 15.10
CA ASN A 125 7.83 4.69 15.14
C ASN A 125 8.79 5.37 14.14
N LEU A 126 8.23 5.84 13.02
CA LEU A 126 9.00 6.45 11.92
C LEU A 126 9.75 7.71 12.38
N GLU A 127 9.11 8.55 13.18
CA GLU A 127 9.72 9.77 13.70
C GLU A 127 10.88 9.44 14.64
N GLN A 128 10.70 8.44 15.52
CA GLN A 128 11.78 7.95 16.39
C GLN A 128 12.94 7.41 15.58
N THR A 129 12.66 6.63 14.53
CA THR A 129 13.69 6.03 13.68
C THR A 129 14.50 7.11 12.98
N LEU A 130 13.85 8.09 12.36
CA LEU A 130 14.52 9.23 11.73
C LEU A 130 15.30 10.07 12.74
N CYS A 131 14.70 10.37 13.87
CA CYS A 131 15.33 11.16 14.92
C CYS A 131 16.56 10.45 15.52
N SER A 132 16.48 9.14 15.71
CA SER A 132 17.58 8.33 16.20
C SER A 132 18.76 8.30 15.22
N ALA A 133 18.46 8.16 13.92
CA ALA A 133 19.48 8.24 12.87
C ALA A 133 20.22 9.59 12.92
N VAL A 134 19.48 10.70 12.97
CA VAL A 134 20.05 12.05 12.99
C VAL A 134 20.85 12.35 14.26
N THR A 135 20.33 11.94 15.42
CA THR A 135 21.02 12.19 16.69
C THR A 135 22.28 11.34 16.83
N PHE A 136 22.24 10.10 16.34
CA PHE A 136 23.43 9.24 16.27
C PHE A 136 24.55 9.89 15.45
N LEU A 137 24.19 10.46 14.28
CA LEU A 137 25.12 11.14 13.39
C LEU A 137 25.63 12.47 13.97
N GLY A 138 24.82 13.15 14.77
CA GLY A 138 25.18 14.41 15.46
C GLY A 138 25.88 14.22 16.78
N GLY A 139 26.22 13.01 17.22
CA GLY A 139 26.89 12.71 18.49
C GLY A 139 26.05 13.05 19.73
N SER A 140 24.72 13.16 19.59
CA SER A 140 23.80 13.46 20.70
C SER A 140 22.82 12.29 20.91
N ARG A 141 22.21 12.22 22.08
CA ARG A 141 21.14 11.24 22.35
C ARG A 141 19.84 11.99 22.56
N SER A 142 18.76 11.50 21.95
CA SER A 142 17.40 11.99 22.25
C SER A 142 16.95 11.35 23.56
N SER A 143 16.44 12.19 24.48
CA SER A 143 15.83 11.74 25.73
C SER A 143 14.31 11.65 25.64
N LYS A 144 13.72 11.91 24.46
CA LYS A 144 12.27 11.88 24.24
C LYS A 144 11.75 10.46 24.36
N LYS A 145 10.64 10.29 25.08
CA LYS A 145 9.85 9.08 25.04
C LYS A 145 8.91 9.14 23.81
N TRP A 146 9.06 8.20 22.94
CA TRP A 146 8.25 8.07 21.72
C TRP A 146 7.07 7.13 21.99
N PRO A 147 5.90 7.38 21.38
CA PRO A 147 4.81 6.41 21.40
C PRO A 147 5.21 5.14 20.63
N THR A 148 4.56 4.03 20.91
CA THR A 148 4.70 2.81 20.11
C THR A 148 4.00 2.98 18.76
N GLY A 149 4.68 2.62 17.68
CA GLY A 149 4.14 2.69 16.33
C GLY A 149 4.09 4.10 15.73
N THR A 150 3.59 4.17 14.52
CA THR A 150 3.42 5.39 13.72
C THR A 150 1.95 5.57 13.39
N LEU A 151 1.34 6.60 13.92
CA LEU A 151 0.03 7.07 13.43
C LEU A 151 0.28 7.96 12.22
N LEU A 152 -0.13 7.50 11.06
CA LEU A 152 -0.05 8.27 9.83
C LEU A 152 -1.29 9.16 9.65
N GLN A 153 -1.13 10.25 8.94
CA GLN A 153 -2.25 11.00 8.37
C GLN A 153 -2.94 10.14 7.32
N ASP A 154 -4.14 10.54 6.90
CA ASP A 154 -4.86 9.83 5.85
C ASP A 154 -3.95 9.56 4.65
N LEU A 155 -3.97 8.33 4.20
CA LEU A 155 -3.18 7.87 3.07
C LEU A 155 -4.06 7.87 1.82
N SER A 156 -3.53 8.36 0.72
CA SER A 156 -4.14 8.22 -0.60
C SER A 156 -3.11 7.70 -1.60
N ALA A 157 -3.54 6.85 -2.53
CA ALA A 157 -2.69 6.38 -3.61
C ALA A 157 -3.46 6.17 -4.91
N GLU A 158 -2.78 6.45 -6.02
CA GLU A 158 -3.21 6.13 -7.37
C GLU A 158 -2.57 4.82 -7.82
N LEU A 159 -3.41 3.93 -8.34
CA LEU A 159 -3.03 2.59 -8.77
C LEU A 159 -3.18 2.44 -10.28
N GLU A 160 -2.27 1.69 -10.87
CA GLU A 160 -2.39 1.23 -12.26
C GLU A 160 -2.00 -0.25 -12.33
N VAL A 161 -2.85 -1.03 -13.00
CA VAL A 161 -2.58 -2.44 -13.27
C VAL A 161 -2.20 -2.58 -14.74
N GLN A 162 -1.07 -3.20 -15.00
CA GLN A 162 -0.63 -3.48 -16.37
C GLN A 162 0.18 -4.79 -16.41
N SER A 163 -0.30 -5.74 -17.21
CA SER A 163 0.45 -6.97 -17.56
C SER A 163 1.04 -7.71 -16.37
N GLY A 164 0.25 -7.94 -15.32
CA GLY A 164 0.68 -8.66 -14.11
C GLY A 164 1.48 -7.81 -13.12
N SER A 165 1.57 -6.51 -13.33
CA SER A 165 2.19 -5.56 -12.39
C SER A 165 1.14 -4.59 -11.85
N LEU A 166 1.18 -4.37 -10.54
CA LEU A 166 0.44 -3.30 -9.85
C LEU A 166 1.41 -2.15 -9.60
N MET A 167 1.21 -1.04 -10.28
CA MET A 167 1.99 0.17 -10.10
C MET A 167 1.27 1.10 -9.13
N VAL A 168 1.98 1.58 -8.13
CA VAL A 168 1.59 2.70 -7.28
C VAL A 168 2.24 3.94 -7.89
N ARG A 169 1.43 4.77 -8.58
CA ARG A 169 1.89 5.98 -9.26
C ARG A 169 2.34 7.02 -8.26
N GLU A 170 1.50 7.26 -7.30
CA GLU A 170 1.75 8.19 -6.22
C GLU A 170 0.97 7.73 -4.99
N LEU A 171 1.67 7.58 -3.88
CA LEU A 171 1.08 7.42 -2.56
C LEU A 171 1.54 8.59 -1.70
N ILE A 172 0.57 9.26 -1.12
CA ILE A 172 0.78 10.40 -0.23
C ILE A 172 0.26 10.05 1.14
N SER A 173 1.06 10.34 2.16
CA SER A 173 0.69 10.26 3.57
C SER A 173 1.67 11.10 4.38
N GLY A 174 1.71 10.92 5.69
CA GLY A 174 2.69 11.58 6.56
C GLY A 174 2.37 11.40 8.02
N THR A 175 3.16 12.06 8.84
CA THR A 175 2.87 12.27 10.26
C THR A 175 2.65 13.77 10.52
N GLU A 176 2.56 14.17 11.78
CA GLU A 176 2.52 15.59 12.12
C GLU A 176 3.77 16.35 11.61
N ASN A 177 4.94 15.69 11.59
CA ASN A 177 6.23 16.32 11.32
C ASN A 177 6.86 15.89 9.98
N ILE A 178 6.30 14.91 9.27
CA ILE A 178 6.91 14.31 8.09
C ILE A 178 5.85 14.15 6.99
N ASP A 179 6.16 14.58 5.77
CA ASP A 179 5.43 14.21 4.56
C ASP A 179 6.08 12.98 3.92
N LEU A 180 5.28 12.05 3.47
CA LEU A 180 5.69 10.81 2.81
C LEU A 180 5.11 10.76 1.40
N HIS A 181 5.98 10.56 0.43
CA HIS A 181 5.61 10.26 -0.95
C HIS A 181 6.25 8.95 -1.36
N LEU A 182 5.46 8.03 -1.89
CA LEU A 182 5.93 6.73 -2.34
C LEU A 182 5.42 6.46 -3.74
N HIS A 183 6.27 5.87 -4.58
CA HIS A 183 5.88 5.31 -5.87
C HIS A 183 6.68 4.02 -6.13
N GLY A 184 6.14 3.16 -6.98
CA GLY A 184 6.81 1.90 -7.29
C GLY A 184 5.86 0.87 -7.85
N ALA A 185 6.26 -0.39 -7.78
CA ALA A 185 5.48 -1.48 -8.35
C ALA A 185 5.61 -2.77 -7.53
N VAL A 186 4.57 -3.60 -7.69
CA VAL A 186 4.52 -4.99 -7.21
C VAL A 186 4.29 -5.88 -8.43
N ASP A 187 5.11 -6.89 -8.64
CA ASP A 187 4.80 -7.98 -9.55
C ASP A 187 3.80 -8.92 -8.86
N ILE A 188 2.60 -9.05 -9.43
CA ILE A 188 1.50 -9.81 -8.81
C ILE A 188 1.80 -11.31 -8.76
N ARG A 189 2.64 -11.83 -9.67
CA ARG A 189 2.97 -13.25 -9.77
C ARG A 189 4.09 -13.65 -8.83
N SER A 190 5.22 -12.96 -8.92
CA SER A 190 6.38 -13.23 -8.05
C SER A 190 6.16 -12.67 -6.65
N ARG A 191 5.23 -11.71 -6.49
CA ARG A 191 4.99 -10.93 -5.28
C ARG A 191 6.18 -10.07 -4.86
N ASP A 192 7.13 -9.86 -5.76
CA ASP A 192 8.24 -8.96 -5.52
C ASP A 192 7.77 -7.51 -5.66
N TYR A 193 8.30 -6.68 -4.79
CA TYR A 193 8.02 -5.25 -4.84
C TYR A 193 9.29 -4.42 -4.82
N GLN A 194 9.18 -3.26 -5.45
CA GLN A 194 10.18 -2.20 -5.37
C GLN A 194 9.49 -0.85 -5.27
N PHE A 195 9.77 -0.12 -4.18
CA PHE A 195 9.23 1.22 -3.95
C PHE A 195 10.36 2.22 -3.70
N LEU A 196 10.14 3.43 -4.14
CA LEU A 196 10.91 4.61 -3.79
C LEU A 196 10.07 5.47 -2.86
N LEU A 197 10.51 5.60 -1.63
CA LEU A 197 9.87 6.43 -0.61
C LEU A 197 10.69 7.70 -0.42
N LYS A 198 10.05 8.85 -0.45
CA LYS A 198 10.62 10.14 -0.10
C LYS A 198 9.98 10.63 1.20
N ALA A 199 10.80 10.88 2.21
CA ALA A 199 10.38 11.50 3.44
C ALA A 199 10.87 12.94 3.46
N ARG A 200 9.95 13.91 3.65
CA ARG A 200 10.25 15.34 3.78
C ARG A 200 9.84 15.82 5.15
N LEU A 201 10.75 16.48 5.85
CA LEU A 201 10.40 17.13 7.11
C LEU A 201 9.56 18.38 6.85
N LYS A 202 8.43 18.47 7.54
CA LYS A 202 7.61 19.68 7.59
C LYS A 202 8.38 20.80 8.32
N ASP A 203 7.95 22.06 8.12
CA ASP A 203 8.62 23.22 8.68
C ASP A 203 8.79 23.08 10.21
N PRO A 204 10.02 23.21 10.72
CA PRO A 204 10.37 22.99 12.12
C PRO A 204 9.97 24.13 13.04
N SER A 205 9.41 25.22 12.54
CA SER A 205 9.02 26.36 13.37
C SER A 205 8.10 25.97 14.54
N ASN A 206 7.41 24.82 14.44
CA ASN A 206 6.58 24.22 15.47
C ASN A 206 7.21 22.98 16.14
N ALA A 207 8.35 22.48 15.65
CA ALA A 207 8.98 21.30 16.22
C ALA A 207 9.70 21.65 17.53
N GLN A 208 9.11 21.27 18.66
CA GLN A 208 9.74 21.40 19.98
C GLN A 208 10.99 20.52 20.14
N ASP A 209 11.31 19.69 19.14
CA ASP A 209 12.39 18.69 19.19
C ASP A 209 13.66 19.13 18.48
N SER A 210 14.77 19.06 19.22
CA SER A 210 16.11 19.43 18.76
C SER A 210 16.62 18.59 17.56
N CYS A 211 16.06 17.40 17.31
CA CYS A 211 16.49 16.57 16.19
C CYS A 211 15.92 17.05 14.86
N PHE A 212 14.65 17.45 14.82
CA PHE A 212 14.03 18.00 13.62
C PHE A 212 14.59 19.38 13.28
N ASN A 213 14.92 20.20 14.28
CA ASN A 213 15.59 21.49 14.07
C ASN A 213 16.98 21.39 13.41
N LYS A 214 17.67 20.25 13.59
CA LYS A 214 18.97 20.01 12.93
C LYS A 214 18.84 19.60 11.47
N LEU A 215 17.79 18.87 11.13
CA LEU A 215 17.51 18.41 9.76
C LEU A 215 16.90 19.51 8.89
N SER A 216 16.10 20.38 9.46
CA SER A 216 15.30 21.36 8.75
C SER A 216 16.07 22.48 8.08
N LYS A 217 17.30 22.73 8.51
CA LYS A 217 18.14 23.74 7.85
C LYS A 217 18.44 23.44 6.38
N ASN A 218 18.13 22.21 5.94
CA ASN A 218 18.31 21.77 4.55
C ASN A 218 17.10 20.98 4.06
N SER A 219 15.88 21.48 4.13
CA SER A 219 14.59 20.84 3.74
C SER A 219 14.64 19.93 2.48
N GLN A 220 15.55 18.96 2.49
CA GLN A 220 15.75 18.03 1.39
C GLN A 220 14.92 16.76 1.63
N ASP A 221 14.38 16.22 0.55
CA ASP A 221 13.76 14.92 0.55
C ASP A 221 14.80 13.86 0.92
N ILE A 222 14.50 13.01 1.88
CA ILE A 222 15.32 11.85 2.21
C ILE A 222 14.74 10.66 1.42
N PRO A 223 15.42 10.20 0.38
CA PRO A 223 14.96 9.06 -0.40
C PRO A 223 15.33 7.75 0.27
N PHE A 224 14.40 6.79 0.20
CA PHE A 224 14.59 5.41 0.62
C PHE A 224 14.20 4.49 -0.53
N THR A 225 14.93 3.42 -0.70
CA THR A 225 14.56 2.32 -1.58
C THR A 225 14.07 1.15 -0.75
N CYS A 226 12.82 0.72 -0.96
CA CYS A 226 12.21 -0.42 -0.29
C CYS A 226 12.09 -1.56 -1.29
N ARG A 227 12.61 -2.74 -0.95
CA ARG A 227 12.55 -3.95 -1.79
C ARG A 227 12.21 -5.15 -0.93
N GLY A 228 11.53 -6.10 -1.51
CA GLY A 228 11.22 -7.35 -0.84
C GLY A 228 10.23 -8.20 -1.60
N ASN A 229 9.77 -9.24 -0.95
CA ASN A 229 8.74 -10.13 -1.45
C ASN A 229 7.60 -10.18 -0.44
N MET A 230 6.36 -10.00 -0.91
CA MET A 230 5.17 -9.98 -0.04
C MET A 230 4.85 -11.34 0.60
N SER A 231 5.43 -12.44 0.09
CA SER A 231 5.30 -13.77 0.70
C SER A 231 6.33 -14.01 1.81
N ALA A 232 7.36 -13.17 1.92
CA ALA A 232 8.36 -13.30 2.97
C ALA A 232 7.77 -12.74 4.27
N MET A 233 7.89 -13.50 5.37
CA MET A 233 7.49 -13.07 6.71
C MET A 233 8.36 -11.93 7.28
N SER A 234 9.19 -11.31 6.45
CA SER A 234 10.09 -10.24 6.85
C SER A 234 9.44 -8.88 6.60
N PRO A 235 9.53 -7.94 7.53
CA PRO A 235 9.09 -6.57 7.30
C PRO A 235 9.81 -5.97 6.08
N PRO A 236 9.19 -5.02 5.36
CA PRO A 236 9.81 -4.39 4.21
C PRO A 236 11.13 -3.74 4.61
N ILE A 237 12.20 -4.11 3.90
CA ILE A 237 13.51 -3.54 4.12
C ILE A 237 13.63 -2.28 3.27
N CYS A 238 13.67 -1.13 3.93
CA CYS A 238 13.87 0.17 3.29
C CYS A 238 15.25 0.71 3.67
N PHE A 239 16.07 0.97 2.67
CA PHE A 239 17.40 1.56 2.85
C PHE A 239 17.38 3.02 2.41
N PRO A 240 17.90 3.93 3.24
CA PRO A 240 18.10 5.31 2.81
C PRO A 240 19.17 5.37 1.70
N ASP A 241 18.99 6.29 0.75
CA ASP A 241 20.01 6.57 -0.24
C ASP A 241 21.20 7.29 0.43
N ILE A 242 22.31 6.55 0.51
CA ILE A 242 23.52 6.95 1.26
C ILE A 242 24.19 8.16 0.61
N ASP A 243 24.13 8.29 -0.71
CA ASP A 243 24.80 9.39 -1.42
C ASP A 243 24.09 10.72 -1.14
N VAL A 244 22.77 10.71 -1.01
CA VAL A 244 21.98 11.88 -0.62
C VAL A 244 22.18 12.21 0.86
N LEU A 245 22.18 11.20 1.73
CA LEU A 245 22.48 11.40 3.16
C LEU A 245 23.90 11.91 3.39
N GLY A 246 24.89 11.46 2.62
CA GLY A 246 26.28 11.93 2.68
C GLY A 246 26.43 13.40 2.30
N GLY A 247 25.59 13.92 1.42
CA GLY A 247 25.52 15.35 1.08
C GLY A 247 24.92 16.22 2.19
N VAL A 248 23.97 15.65 2.93
CA VAL A 248 23.32 16.32 4.08
C VAL A 248 24.22 16.31 5.31
N ILE A 249 25.07 15.28 5.43
CA ILE A 249 25.92 15.05 6.61
C ILE A 249 27.37 15.02 6.15
N LYS A 250 28.04 16.16 6.25
CA LYS A 250 29.48 16.35 5.92
C LYS A 250 30.44 15.56 6.84
N ASN A 251 30.16 14.30 7.15
CA ASN A 251 31.01 13.52 8.02
C ASN A 251 31.40 12.17 7.37
N LYS A 252 32.69 12.07 7.01
CA LYS A 252 33.34 10.93 6.36
C LYS A 252 33.20 9.60 7.11
N VAL A 253 32.97 9.65 8.42
CA VAL A 253 32.78 8.47 9.29
C VAL A 253 31.45 7.75 8.99
N LEU A 254 30.44 8.47 8.52
CA LEU A 254 29.12 7.92 8.25
C LEU A 254 29.09 7.14 6.94
N SER A 255 29.78 7.61 5.89
CA SER A 255 29.83 6.89 4.62
C SER A 255 30.45 5.50 4.78
N ASP A 256 31.46 5.38 5.66
CA ASP A 256 32.12 4.10 5.94
C ASP A 256 31.25 3.14 6.79
N LEU A 257 30.42 3.68 7.68
CA LEU A 257 29.54 2.86 8.53
C LEU A 257 28.31 2.36 7.77
N LEU A 258 27.71 3.22 6.95
CA LEU A 258 26.56 2.87 6.14
C LEU A 258 26.94 1.90 5.00
N ARG A 259 28.16 2.03 4.45
CA ARG A 259 28.70 1.07 3.48
C ARG A 259 28.88 -0.32 4.09
N LYS A 260 29.26 -0.42 5.36
CA LYS A 260 29.33 -1.68 6.10
C LYS A 260 27.96 -2.31 6.40
N LEU A 261 26.90 -1.49 6.51
CA LEU A 261 25.52 -1.97 6.72
C LEU A 261 24.85 -2.40 5.42
N SER A 262 25.28 -1.92 4.26
CA SER A 262 24.78 -2.36 2.96
C SER A 262 25.41 -3.67 2.46
N ASP A 263 26.50 -4.11 3.11
CA ASP A 263 27.22 -5.35 2.81
C ASP A 263 26.80 -6.53 3.73
N LEU A 264 25.78 -6.33 4.60
CA LEU A 264 25.12 -7.35 5.43
C LEU A 264 23.76 -7.72 4.84
#